data_72cfdbede8c70ed5364a6f79bb43354f
#
_entry.id   72cfdbede8c70ed5364a6f79bb43354f
#
_cell.length_a   1.000
_cell.length_b   1.000
_cell.length_c   1.000
_cell.angle_alpha   90.00
_cell.angle_beta   90.00
_cell.angle_gamma   90.00
#
_symmetry.space_group_name_H-M   'P 1'
#
loop_
_entity.id
_entity.type
_entity.pdbx_description
1 polymer ?
#
loop_
_entity_poly.entity_id
_entity_poly.type
_entity_poly.pdbx_seq_one_letter_code
_entity_poly.pdbx_strand_id
1 'polypeptide(L)'
;MSYSPTAYTPVALLEETDRVAFMVKVYQHLGLALASFMAFEYLYFASGFAEWTYNTVAGSGGAWLLFLGIFMLGTWIATQAVYDLENVGRQYGGLFGFAAVEAVIFAPFLFYVFNVKQSTGDVWGAAVVTAMGFAGLSLVAWTTRKDLSFLRP
;
A
#
# COMPACT_ATOMS: atom_id res chain seq x y z
N MET A 1 -20.92 -7.87 34.68
CA MET A 1 -19.53 -8.09 34.23
C MET A 1 -19.03 -6.78 33.67
N SER A 2 -18.12 -6.12 34.39
CA SER A 2 -17.54 -4.84 33.95
C SER A 2 -16.51 -5.10 32.85
N TYR A 3 -16.81 -4.70 31.62
CA TYR A 3 -15.88 -4.75 30.50
C TYR A 3 -14.83 -3.66 30.77
N SER A 4 -13.67 -4.07 31.25
CA SER A 4 -12.50 -3.18 31.32
C SER A 4 -11.91 -3.13 29.92
N PRO A 5 -11.99 -1.99 29.20
CA PRO A 5 -11.29 -1.87 27.92
C PRO A 5 -9.80 -2.03 28.25
N THR A 6 -9.15 -3.03 27.64
CA THR A 6 -7.69 -3.15 27.69
C THR A 6 -7.12 -1.82 27.20
N ALA A 7 -6.58 -1.06 28.13
CA ALA A 7 -5.99 0.24 27.82
C ALA A 7 -4.78 -0.02 26.92
N TYR A 8 -4.93 0.19 25.61
CA TYR A 8 -3.81 0.13 24.68
C TYR A 8 -2.80 1.22 25.06
N THR A 9 -1.64 0.80 25.51
CA THR A 9 -0.54 1.73 25.77
C THR A 9 -0.07 2.30 24.44
N PRO A 10 -0.13 3.63 24.23
CA PRO A 10 0.40 4.23 23.01
C PRO A 10 1.87 3.83 22.81
N VAL A 11 2.26 3.55 21.55
CA VAL A 11 3.63 3.12 21.21
C VAL A 11 4.68 4.12 21.70
N ALA A 12 4.35 5.40 21.76
CA ALA A 12 5.23 6.46 22.28
C ALA A 12 5.58 6.29 23.78
N LEU A 13 4.76 5.55 24.54
CA LEU A 13 4.97 5.29 25.97
C LEU A 13 5.62 3.93 26.26
N LEU A 14 5.89 3.13 25.22
CA LEU A 14 6.59 1.86 25.35
C LEU A 14 8.10 2.07 25.57
N GLU A 15 8.76 1.07 26.14
CA GLU A 15 10.22 1.03 26.22
C GLU A 15 10.86 1.08 24.83
N GLU A 16 12.10 1.56 24.75
CA GLU A 16 12.81 1.74 23.47
C GLU A 16 12.88 0.43 22.66
N THR A 17 13.13 -0.70 23.33
CA THR A 17 13.18 -2.04 22.73
C THR A 17 11.85 -2.44 22.06
N ASP A 18 10.72 -2.17 22.72
CA ASP A 18 9.40 -2.50 22.21
C ASP A 18 9.00 -1.60 21.05
N ARG A 19 9.40 -0.32 21.10
CA ARG A 19 9.20 0.62 19.98
C ARG A 19 9.98 0.17 18.75
N VAL A 20 11.23 -0.24 18.91
CA VAL A 20 12.06 -0.77 17.80
C VAL A 20 11.43 -2.03 17.23
N ALA A 21 11.01 -2.97 18.08
CA ALA A 21 10.36 -4.20 17.63
C ALA A 21 9.06 -3.94 16.85
N PHE A 22 8.26 -2.98 17.31
CA PHE A 22 7.06 -2.54 16.61
C PHE A 22 7.40 -1.94 15.23
N MET A 23 8.37 -1.03 15.17
CA MET A 23 8.82 -0.42 13.91
C MET A 23 9.30 -1.46 12.90
N VAL A 24 10.13 -2.42 13.34
CA VAL A 24 10.59 -3.51 12.48
C VAL A 24 9.41 -4.28 11.88
N LYS A 25 8.39 -4.63 12.68
CA LYS A 25 7.17 -5.29 12.19
C LYS A 25 6.43 -4.45 11.16
N VAL A 26 6.28 -3.15 11.40
CA VAL A 26 5.62 -2.23 10.44
C VAL A 26 6.36 -2.24 9.10
N TYR A 27 7.70 -2.12 9.10
CA TYR A 27 8.50 -2.15 7.87
C TYR A 27 8.45 -3.50 7.16
N GLN A 28 8.42 -4.62 7.91
CA GLN A 28 8.24 -5.95 7.33
C GLN A 28 6.91 -6.10 6.60
N HIS A 29 5.80 -5.64 7.20
CA HIS A 29 4.47 -5.68 6.58
C HIS A 29 4.37 -4.72 5.38
N LEU A 30 4.99 -3.54 5.47
CA LEU A 30 5.07 -2.61 4.34
C LEU A 30 5.85 -3.23 3.17
N GLY A 31 7.00 -3.85 3.46
CA GLY A 31 7.79 -4.58 2.45
C GLY A 31 7.01 -5.72 1.80
N LEU A 32 6.26 -6.49 2.62
CA LEU A 32 5.40 -7.57 2.13
C LEU A 32 4.26 -7.04 1.25
N ALA A 33 3.60 -5.95 1.64
CA ALA A 33 2.55 -5.30 0.84
C ALA A 33 3.09 -4.82 -0.50
N LEU A 34 4.26 -4.16 -0.51
CA LEU A 34 4.90 -3.68 -1.73
C LEU A 34 5.32 -4.84 -2.65
N ALA A 35 5.91 -5.90 -2.10
CA ALA A 35 6.26 -7.10 -2.87
C ALA A 35 5.03 -7.77 -3.48
N SER A 36 3.91 -7.82 -2.73
CA SER A 36 2.64 -8.36 -3.21
C SER A 36 2.05 -7.51 -4.33
N PHE A 37 2.09 -6.18 -4.18
CA PHE A 37 1.67 -5.24 -5.22
C PHE A 37 2.46 -5.49 -6.53
N MET A 38 3.79 -5.55 -6.46
CA MET A 38 4.64 -5.82 -7.63
C MET A 38 4.35 -7.20 -8.26
N ALA A 39 4.06 -8.23 -7.44
CA ALA A 39 3.69 -9.54 -7.92
C ALA A 39 2.33 -9.52 -8.65
N PHE A 40 1.34 -8.80 -8.13
CA PHE A 40 0.04 -8.62 -8.80
C PHE A 40 0.17 -7.84 -10.11
N GLU A 41 0.97 -6.77 -10.13
CA GLU A 41 1.26 -6.04 -11.37
C GLU A 41 1.88 -6.97 -12.43
N TYR A 42 2.90 -7.74 -12.05
CA TYR A 42 3.49 -8.72 -12.96
C TYR A 42 2.46 -9.71 -13.50
N LEU A 43 1.59 -10.26 -12.65
CA LEU A 43 0.53 -11.19 -13.06
C LEU A 43 -0.48 -10.52 -13.99
N TYR A 44 -0.84 -9.27 -13.76
CA TYR A 44 -1.79 -8.52 -14.59
C TYR A 44 -1.20 -8.24 -15.99
N PHE A 45 0.09 -7.94 -16.06
CA PHE A 45 0.78 -7.84 -17.36
C PHE A 45 0.91 -9.18 -18.06
N ALA A 46 1.32 -10.23 -17.36
CA ALA A 46 1.50 -11.56 -17.93
C ALA A 46 0.18 -12.19 -18.43
N SER A 47 -0.95 -11.88 -17.79
CA SER A 47 -2.28 -12.37 -18.16
C SER A 47 -2.97 -11.55 -19.26
N GLY A 48 -2.42 -10.40 -19.66
CA GLY A 48 -3.07 -9.46 -20.59
C GLY A 48 -4.16 -8.60 -19.94
N PHE A 49 -4.37 -8.74 -18.62
CA PHE A 49 -5.37 -7.95 -17.88
C PHE A 49 -5.07 -6.44 -17.91
N ALA A 50 -3.79 -6.07 -17.86
CA ALA A 50 -3.36 -4.67 -17.93
C ALA A 50 -3.73 -4.02 -19.28
N GLU A 51 -3.56 -4.74 -20.39
CA GLU A 51 -3.96 -4.30 -21.72
C GLU A 51 -5.49 -4.20 -21.85
N TRP A 52 -6.19 -5.20 -21.37
CA TRP A 52 -7.65 -5.22 -21.39
C TRP A 52 -8.25 -4.05 -20.60
N THR A 53 -7.76 -3.79 -19.39
CA THR A 53 -8.21 -2.66 -18.55
C THR A 53 -7.90 -1.32 -19.21
N TYR A 54 -6.70 -1.15 -19.77
CA TYR A 54 -6.34 0.06 -20.50
C TYR A 54 -7.29 0.33 -21.66
N ASN A 55 -7.52 -0.66 -22.54
CA ASN A 55 -8.39 -0.51 -23.71
C ASN A 55 -9.84 -0.21 -23.31
N THR A 56 -10.32 -0.82 -22.22
CA THR A 56 -11.67 -0.57 -21.67
C THR A 56 -11.83 0.86 -21.15
N VAL A 57 -10.84 1.34 -20.39
CA VAL A 57 -10.85 2.67 -19.79
C VAL A 57 -10.61 3.77 -20.83
N ALA A 58 -9.66 3.57 -21.75
CA ALA A 58 -9.33 4.52 -22.81
C ALA A 58 -10.45 4.64 -23.86
N GLY A 59 -11.21 3.57 -24.08
CA GLY A 59 -12.28 3.52 -25.07
C GLY A 59 -13.58 4.23 -24.64
N SER A 60 -13.76 4.56 -23.34
CA SER A 60 -15.02 5.14 -22.83
C SER A 60 -14.80 5.99 -21.58
N GLY A 61 -15.21 7.26 -21.63
CA GLY A 61 -15.15 8.15 -20.46
C GLY A 61 -15.99 7.67 -19.27
N GLY A 62 -17.06 6.90 -19.51
CA GLY A 62 -17.88 6.30 -18.45
C GLY A 62 -17.21 5.09 -17.79
N ALA A 63 -16.42 4.32 -18.53
CA ALA A 63 -15.71 3.17 -18.01
C ALA A 63 -14.72 3.54 -16.90
N TRP A 64 -14.10 4.73 -17.00
CA TRP A 64 -13.21 5.23 -15.96
C TRP A 64 -13.92 5.43 -14.62
N LEU A 65 -15.12 6.01 -14.63
CA LEU A 65 -15.90 6.20 -13.40
C LEU A 65 -16.32 4.87 -12.77
N LEU A 66 -16.72 3.90 -13.60
CA LEU A 66 -17.04 2.55 -13.13
C LEU A 66 -15.80 1.89 -12.50
N PHE A 67 -14.66 2.02 -13.14
CA PHE A 67 -13.38 1.47 -12.69
C PHE A 67 -12.97 2.06 -11.33
N LEU A 68 -13.07 3.38 -11.16
CA LEU A 68 -12.86 4.06 -9.88
C LEU A 68 -13.85 3.60 -8.81
N GLY A 69 -15.13 3.39 -9.17
CA GLY A 69 -16.14 2.89 -8.25
C GLY A 69 -15.82 1.49 -7.72
N ILE A 70 -15.39 0.58 -8.60
CA ILE A 70 -14.94 -0.77 -8.24
C ILE A 70 -13.71 -0.70 -7.33
N PHE A 71 -12.74 0.18 -7.66
CA PHE A 71 -11.57 0.41 -6.83
C PHE A 71 -11.93 0.90 -5.42
N MET A 72 -12.80 1.91 -5.31
CA MET A 72 -13.26 2.42 -4.01
C MET A 72 -13.95 1.33 -3.18
N LEU A 73 -14.80 0.51 -3.81
CA LEU A 73 -15.48 -0.59 -3.14
C LEU A 73 -14.48 -1.66 -2.66
N GLY A 74 -13.54 -2.05 -3.51
CA GLY A 74 -12.48 -3.01 -3.17
C GLY A 74 -11.60 -2.53 -2.02
N THR A 75 -11.19 -1.26 -2.05
CA THR A 75 -10.43 -0.61 -0.97
C THR A 75 -11.22 -0.58 0.34
N TRP A 76 -12.52 -0.26 0.27
CA TRP A 76 -13.38 -0.26 1.46
C TRP A 76 -13.49 -1.66 2.08
N ILE A 77 -13.71 -2.70 1.28
CA ILE A 77 -13.79 -4.09 1.77
C ILE A 77 -12.46 -4.51 2.40
N ALA A 78 -11.34 -4.23 1.73
CA ALA A 78 -10.00 -4.56 2.24
C ALA A 78 -9.71 -3.86 3.57
N THR A 79 -10.09 -2.58 3.70
CA THR A 79 -9.94 -1.80 4.93
C THR A 79 -10.75 -2.40 6.08
N GLN A 80 -12.00 -2.85 5.84
CA GLN A 80 -12.80 -3.50 6.88
C GLN A 80 -12.13 -4.79 7.41
N ALA A 81 -11.46 -5.54 6.54
CA ALA A 81 -10.75 -6.75 6.95
C ALA A 81 -9.55 -6.48 7.85
N VAL A 82 -8.85 -5.35 7.66
CA VAL A 82 -7.69 -4.95 8.48
C VAL A 82 -8.11 -4.57 9.91
N TYR A 83 -9.31 -4.03 10.12
CA TYR A 83 -9.80 -3.63 11.44
C TYR A 83 -10.32 -4.79 12.30
N ASP A 84 -10.38 -6.01 11.78
CA ASP A 84 -10.75 -7.18 12.57
C ASP A 84 -9.56 -7.64 13.45
N LEU A 85 -9.52 -7.11 14.69
CA LEU A 85 -8.41 -7.36 15.62
C LEU A 85 -8.37 -8.80 16.16
N GLU A 86 -9.44 -9.56 16.02
CA GLU A 86 -9.52 -10.93 16.54
C GLU A 86 -9.03 -11.97 15.54
N ASN A 87 -9.00 -11.62 14.24
CA ASN A 87 -8.68 -12.57 13.17
C ASN A 87 -7.49 -12.12 12.33
N VAL A 88 -6.31 -12.60 12.71
CA VAL A 88 -5.04 -12.29 11.99
C VAL A 88 -5.11 -12.72 10.51
N GLY A 89 -5.78 -13.81 10.20
CA GLY A 89 -5.96 -14.25 8.80
C GLY A 89 -6.73 -13.23 7.97
N ARG A 90 -7.78 -12.61 8.55
CA ARG A 90 -8.53 -11.53 7.89
C ARG A 90 -7.67 -10.27 7.70
N GLN A 91 -6.81 -9.93 8.66
CA GLN A 91 -5.89 -8.79 8.53
C GLN A 91 -4.92 -8.99 7.36
N TYR A 92 -4.30 -10.17 7.24
CA TYR A 92 -3.45 -10.48 6.09
C TYR A 92 -4.24 -10.55 4.79
N GLY A 93 -5.46 -11.12 4.81
CA GLY A 93 -6.37 -11.09 3.67
C GLY A 93 -6.70 -9.68 3.21
N GLY A 94 -6.92 -8.76 4.16
CA GLY A 94 -7.10 -7.33 3.91
C GLY A 94 -5.86 -6.69 3.29
N LEU A 95 -4.67 -6.98 3.82
CA LEU A 95 -3.40 -6.46 3.30
C LEU A 95 -3.15 -6.88 1.85
N PHE A 96 -3.27 -8.18 1.56
CA PHE A 96 -3.10 -8.70 0.20
C PHE A 96 -4.22 -8.26 -0.74
N GLY A 97 -5.46 -8.24 -0.25
CA GLY A 97 -6.60 -7.72 -1.00
C GLY A 97 -6.43 -6.25 -1.37
N PHE A 98 -5.95 -5.43 -0.45
CA PHE A 98 -5.62 -4.03 -0.71
C PHE A 98 -4.53 -3.91 -1.78
N ALA A 99 -3.42 -4.65 -1.66
CA ALA A 99 -2.36 -4.65 -2.64
C ALA A 99 -2.85 -5.09 -4.04
N ALA A 100 -3.75 -6.09 -4.11
CA ALA A 100 -4.34 -6.52 -5.38
C ALA A 100 -5.24 -5.45 -6.00
N VAL A 101 -6.06 -4.76 -5.20
CA VAL A 101 -6.94 -3.68 -5.67
C VAL A 101 -6.13 -2.47 -6.12
N GLU A 102 -5.08 -2.12 -5.40
CA GLU A 102 -4.13 -1.06 -5.81
C GLU A 102 -3.49 -1.41 -7.17
N ALA A 103 -3.03 -2.63 -7.35
CA ALA A 103 -2.46 -3.08 -8.62
C ALA A 103 -3.46 -2.99 -9.78
N VAL A 104 -4.76 -3.27 -9.54
CA VAL A 104 -5.80 -3.11 -10.57
C VAL A 104 -5.88 -1.68 -11.09
N ILE A 105 -5.78 -0.68 -10.20
CA ILE A 105 -5.86 0.73 -10.63
C ILE A 105 -4.58 1.18 -11.33
N PHE A 106 -3.42 0.65 -10.93
CA PHE A 106 -2.13 0.99 -11.54
C PHE A 106 -1.89 0.30 -12.89
N ALA A 107 -2.43 -0.90 -13.10
CA ALA A 107 -2.21 -1.69 -14.31
C ALA A 107 -2.46 -0.92 -15.64
N PRO A 108 -3.59 -0.22 -15.86
CA PRO A 108 -3.81 0.53 -17.10
C PRO A 108 -2.85 1.72 -17.25
N PHE A 109 -2.44 2.37 -16.15
CA PHE A 109 -1.48 3.48 -16.21
C PHE A 109 -0.08 2.98 -16.58
N LEU A 110 0.36 1.90 -15.97
CA LEU A 110 1.64 1.29 -16.28
C LEU A 110 1.65 0.74 -17.72
N PHE A 111 0.54 0.13 -18.16
CA PHE A 111 0.41 -0.31 -19.55
C PHE A 111 0.55 0.87 -20.53
N TYR A 112 -0.13 1.99 -20.26
CA TYR A 112 0.02 3.20 -21.05
C TYR A 112 1.47 3.67 -21.13
N VAL A 113 2.15 3.76 -19.98
CA VAL A 113 3.53 4.27 -19.92
C VAL A 113 4.51 3.34 -20.65
N PHE A 114 4.37 2.02 -20.47
CA PHE A 114 5.31 1.04 -21.05
C PHE A 114 5.05 0.79 -22.53
N ASN A 115 3.78 0.66 -22.94
CA ASN A 115 3.44 0.17 -24.29
C ASN A 115 2.99 1.28 -25.23
N VAL A 116 2.34 2.33 -24.74
CA VAL A 116 1.82 3.42 -25.58
C VAL A 116 2.80 4.59 -25.63
N LYS A 117 3.19 5.12 -24.45
CA LYS A 117 4.14 6.23 -24.36
C LYS A 117 5.59 5.77 -24.57
N GLN A 118 5.88 4.50 -24.34
CA GLN A 118 7.23 3.88 -24.42
C GLN A 118 8.28 4.61 -23.56
N SER A 119 7.85 5.13 -22.41
CA SER A 119 8.67 5.97 -21.52
C SER A 119 9.01 5.21 -20.21
N THR A 120 9.76 4.11 -20.35
CA THR A 120 10.21 3.32 -19.19
C THR A 120 11.06 4.12 -18.21
N GLY A 121 11.77 5.13 -18.71
CA GLY A 121 12.60 6.04 -17.89
C GLY A 121 11.79 6.81 -16.85
N ASP A 122 10.53 7.17 -17.14
CA ASP A 122 9.67 7.91 -16.21
C ASP A 122 9.32 7.03 -15.00
N VAL A 123 9.05 5.73 -15.21
CA VAL A 123 8.74 4.78 -14.14
C VAL A 123 9.96 4.54 -13.27
N TRP A 124 11.13 4.31 -13.88
CA TRP A 124 12.38 4.15 -13.14
C TRP A 124 12.76 5.40 -12.37
N GLY A 125 12.59 6.58 -12.97
CA GLY A 125 12.82 7.87 -12.30
C GLY A 125 11.93 8.02 -11.06
N ALA A 126 10.63 7.76 -11.19
CA ALA A 126 9.70 7.81 -10.07
C ALA A 126 10.05 6.79 -8.98
N ALA A 127 10.41 5.55 -9.35
CA ALA A 127 10.81 4.51 -8.42
C ALA A 127 12.07 4.91 -7.62
N VAL A 128 13.09 5.46 -8.29
CA VAL A 128 14.33 5.92 -7.65
C VAL A 128 14.05 7.08 -6.68
N VAL A 129 13.28 8.09 -7.10
CA VAL A 129 12.92 9.23 -6.24
C VAL A 129 12.14 8.77 -5.02
N THR A 130 11.17 7.87 -5.21
CA THR A 130 10.38 7.30 -4.10
C THR A 130 11.27 6.50 -3.14
N ALA A 131 12.17 5.66 -3.67
CA ALA A 131 13.10 4.89 -2.86
C ALA A 131 14.06 5.79 -2.06
N MET A 132 14.59 6.85 -2.67
CA MET A 132 15.44 7.82 -1.97
C MET A 132 14.68 8.58 -0.88
N GLY A 133 13.45 9.02 -1.17
CA GLY A 133 12.59 9.67 -0.17
C GLY A 133 12.28 8.74 1.00
N PHE A 134 11.90 7.50 0.71
CA PHE A 134 11.64 6.49 1.73
C PHE A 134 12.88 6.17 2.57
N ALA A 135 14.04 5.97 1.93
CA ALA A 135 15.30 5.72 2.62
C ALA A 135 15.71 6.90 3.50
N GLY A 136 15.57 8.14 2.99
CA GLY A 136 15.85 9.36 3.75
C GLY A 136 14.98 9.50 4.99
N LEU A 137 13.66 9.34 4.85
CA LEU A 137 12.73 9.38 5.98
C LEU A 137 13.00 8.25 6.99
N SER A 138 13.29 7.05 6.50
CA SER A 138 13.64 5.90 7.36
C SER A 138 14.92 6.16 8.14
N LEU A 139 15.93 6.75 7.49
CA LEU A 139 17.20 7.10 8.12
C LEU A 139 16.99 8.18 9.20
N VAL A 140 16.18 9.20 8.92
CA VAL A 140 15.80 10.23 9.91
C VAL A 140 15.07 9.59 11.08
N ALA A 141 14.08 8.73 10.83
CA ALA A 141 13.33 8.04 11.88
C ALA A 141 14.25 7.14 12.74
N TRP A 142 15.25 6.51 12.13
CA TRP A 142 16.18 5.63 12.83
C TRP A 142 17.26 6.40 13.61
N THR A 143 17.77 7.50 13.05
CA THR A 143 18.81 8.32 13.71
C THR A 143 18.25 9.28 14.74
N THR A 144 17.01 9.77 14.53
CA THR A 144 16.36 10.69 15.45
C THR A 144 15.71 9.88 16.59
N ARG A 145 16.51 9.54 17.59
CA ARG A 145 16.01 8.95 18.84
C ARG A 145 15.10 9.89 19.63
N LYS A 146 14.90 11.10 19.17
CA LYS A 146 14.05 12.11 19.78
C LYS A 146 12.59 11.92 19.35
N ASP A 147 11.72 12.05 20.32
CA ASP A 147 10.28 12.07 20.16
C ASP A 147 9.89 13.09 19.06
N LEU A 148 9.31 12.62 17.98
CA LEU A 148 8.80 13.46 16.89
C LEU A 148 7.46 14.12 17.26
N SER A 149 7.14 14.20 18.54
CA SER A 149 5.92 14.82 19.07
C SER A 149 5.77 16.30 18.70
N PHE A 150 6.87 16.97 18.31
CA PHE A 150 6.84 18.34 17.80
C PHE A 150 6.17 18.49 16.41
N LEU A 151 5.96 17.38 15.69
CA LEU A 151 5.24 17.35 14.41
C LEU A 151 3.73 17.17 14.56
N ARG A 152 3.22 17.09 15.79
CA ARG A 152 1.79 17.07 16.03
C ARG A 152 1.22 18.47 15.76
N PRO A 153 0.22 18.61 14.85
CA PRO A 153 -0.51 19.85 14.66
C PRO A 153 -1.32 20.23 15.91
#